data_a8a02f17b76324f54f959c5d45a2d7c4
#
_entry.id   a8a02f17b76324f54f959c5d45a2d7c4
#
_cell.length_a   1.000
_cell.length_b   1.000
_cell.length_c   1.000
_cell.angle_alpha   90.00
_cell.angle_beta   90.00
_cell.angle_gamma   90.00
#
_symmetry.space_group_name_H-M   'P 1'
#
loop_
_entity.id
_entity.type
_entity.pdbx_description
1 polymer ?
#
loop_
_entity_poly.entity_id
_entity_poly.type
_entity_poly.pdbx_seq_one_letter_code
_entity_poly.pdbx_strand_id
1 'polypeptide(L)'
;MPHENAITAAARPSVVVVIPFYNGADFIERSVKSVFNQTVPAHEVIVVNDGSRPEEREALGALAARYPFRIVDKENGGQGSARNAGVAASSADFICFLDQDDFYLPNHIEILVDGIPAGDARFGFVYADLYEADVDGNVVRTSLVKEHAKNHPKRSIFDLLRYDMFVLPSAALVNRVAFDAVGGFDGQFMGYEDDDLFLRIFRKGYSNHFIDRAVTVWCIHTESTSFGIRMIRSRFRYFKKLAAMFPDEPRRGRFYLRDYLMPRFGRYFVDHVIEAIKLSDERLPEMRAILSEYTEMVTANPYISRRYKLKLRVTGALLAMSPPPVVRFAGWLTKLPGIRNFRRLFL
;
A
#
# COMPACT_ATOMS: atom_id res chain seq x y z
N MET A 1 51.11 -29.19 -3.13
CA MET A 1 50.64 -27.81 -2.83
C MET A 1 49.30 -27.64 -3.46
N PRO A 2 48.18 -27.77 -2.73
CA PRO A 2 46.86 -27.42 -3.29
C PRO A 2 46.69 -25.90 -3.16
N HIS A 3 46.43 -25.25 -4.29
CA HIS A 3 45.99 -23.87 -4.33
C HIS A 3 44.58 -23.80 -3.76
N GLU A 4 44.39 -23.34 -2.54
CA GLU A 4 43.14 -22.84 -2.01
C GLU A 4 42.74 -21.60 -2.82
N ASN A 5 41.80 -21.77 -3.72
CA ASN A 5 41.03 -20.66 -4.29
C ASN A 5 40.15 -20.10 -3.18
N ALA A 6 40.65 -19.11 -2.45
CA ALA A 6 39.82 -18.25 -1.64
C ALA A 6 38.89 -17.50 -2.59
N ILE A 7 37.67 -18.00 -2.77
CA ILE A 7 36.55 -17.22 -3.34
C ILE A 7 36.32 -16.10 -2.34
N THR A 8 36.80 -14.90 -2.68
CA THR A 8 36.45 -13.69 -1.96
C THR A 8 34.92 -13.59 -1.96
N ALA A 9 34.30 -13.86 -0.80
CA ALA A 9 32.89 -13.65 -0.61
C ALA A 9 32.60 -12.17 -0.95
N ALA A 10 31.86 -11.93 -2.02
CA ALA A 10 31.41 -10.58 -2.35
C ALA A 10 30.74 -10.01 -1.12
N ALA A 11 31.15 -8.82 -0.70
CA ALA A 11 30.57 -8.17 0.48
C ALA A 11 29.03 -8.11 0.30
N ARG A 12 28.30 -8.54 1.32
CA ARG A 12 26.84 -8.43 1.28
C ARG A 12 26.43 -6.98 1.09
N PRO A 13 25.38 -6.70 0.29
CA PRO A 13 24.93 -5.34 0.02
C PRO A 13 24.46 -4.65 1.32
N SER A 14 24.68 -3.36 1.43
CA SER A 14 24.24 -2.59 2.59
C SER A 14 22.72 -2.40 2.58
N VAL A 15 22.08 -2.63 3.74
CA VAL A 15 20.62 -2.54 3.91
C VAL A 15 20.30 -1.57 5.05
N VAL A 16 19.45 -0.58 4.79
CA VAL A 16 18.82 0.25 5.83
C VAL A 16 17.40 -0.24 6.11
N VAL A 17 17.03 -0.31 7.38
CA VAL A 17 15.62 -0.46 7.80
C VAL A 17 15.09 0.89 8.25
N VAL A 18 14.00 1.35 7.63
CA VAL A 18 13.33 2.62 7.96
C VAL A 18 11.99 2.31 8.60
N ILE A 19 11.77 2.82 9.82
CA ILE A 19 10.54 2.67 10.59
C ILE A 19 9.90 4.04 10.77
N PRO A 20 8.76 4.36 10.10
CA PRO A 20 7.99 5.56 10.40
C PRO A 20 7.33 5.41 11.78
N PHE A 21 7.41 6.44 12.61
CA PHE A 21 6.84 6.47 13.95
C PHE A 21 5.95 7.69 14.15
N TYR A 22 4.71 7.44 14.56
CA TYR A 22 3.75 8.48 14.93
C TYR A 22 2.82 8.00 16.04
N ASN A 23 2.97 8.52 17.26
CA ASN A 23 2.15 8.19 18.43
C ASN A 23 1.95 6.67 18.63
N GLY A 24 3.03 5.89 18.56
CA GLY A 24 2.97 4.42 18.55
C GLY A 24 3.90 3.76 19.55
N ALA A 25 4.11 4.40 20.74
CA ALA A 25 5.01 3.87 21.77
C ALA A 25 4.63 2.46 22.23
N ASP A 26 3.34 2.12 22.21
CA ASP A 26 2.84 0.79 22.61
C ASP A 26 3.24 -0.33 21.64
N PHE A 27 3.55 0.01 20.38
CA PHE A 27 3.84 -0.98 19.33
C PHE A 27 5.32 -1.05 18.97
N ILE A 28 6.02 0.09 18.98
CA ILE A 28 7.35 0.26 18.33
C ILE A 28 8.43 -0.68 18.90
N GLU A 29 8.37 -1.06 20.15
CA GLU A 29 9.38 -1.93 20.75
C GLU A 29 9.42 -3.30 20.08
N ARG A 30 8.26 -3.91 19.78
CA ARG A 30 8.17 -5.19 19.07
C ARG A 30 8.80 -5.09 17.68
N SER A 31 8.49 -4.03 16.95
CA SER A 31 9.03 -3.77 15.61
C SER A 31 10.54 -3.62 15.63
N VAL A 32 11.07 -2.75 16.49
CA VAL A 32 12.51 -2.53 16.67
C VAL A 32 13.21 -3.82 17.08
N LYS A 33 12.70 -4.54 18.08
CA LYS A 33 13.29 -5.82 18.54
C LYS A 33 13.36 -6.84 17.40
N SER A 34 12.38 -6.89 16.51
CA SER A 34 12.39 -7.81 15.38
C SER A 34 13.50 -7.51 14.37
N VAL A 35 13.85 -6.23 14.19
CA VAL A 35 14.97 -5.81 13.32
C VAL A 35 16.31 -6.19 13.92
N PHE A 36 16.49 -6.06 15.24
CA PHE A 36 17.76 -6.43 15.89
C PHE A 36 17.92 -7.95 16.10
N ASN A 37 16.85 -8.73 15.93
CA ASN A 37 16.88 -10.19 16.01
C ASN A 37 17.03 -10.87 14.64
N GLN A 38 17.45 -10.16 13.60
CA GLN A 38 17.63 -10.72 12.27
C GLN A 38 18.86 -11.64 12.19
N THR A 39 18.75 -12.75 11.41
CA THR A 39 19.90 -13.64 11.08
C THR A 39 20.99 -12.90 10.32
N VAL A 40 20.60 -11.96 9.46
CA VAL A 40 21.50 -11.03 8.78
C VAL A 40 21.16 -9.62 9.27
N PRO A 41 22.07 -8.96 10.00
CA PRO A 41 21.78 -7.64 10.56
C PRO A 41 21.63 -6.58 9.48
N ALA A 42 20.74 -5.61 9.73
CA ALA A 42 20.71 -4.37 8.96
C ALA A 42 22.02 -3.57 9.19
N HIS A 43 22.48 -2.86 8.17
CA HIS A 43 23.62 -1.94 8.29
C HIS A 43 23.26 -0.68 9.06
N GLU A 44 22.03 -0.19 8.85
CA GLU A 44 21.48 0.96 9.53
C GLU A 44 20.02 0.68 9.91
N VAL A 45 19.62 1.19 11.09
CA VAL A 45 18.21 1.22 11.51
C VAL A 45 17.85 2.66 11.83
N ILE A 46 16.82 3.18 11.16
CA ILE A 46 16.39 4.57 11.31
C ILE A 46 14.91 4.58 11.67
N VAL A 47 14.60 5.15 12.82
CA VAL A 47 13.22 5.43 13.22
C VAL A 47 12.93 6.91 12.98
N VAL A 48 11.90 7.19 12.18
CA VAL A 48 11.54 8.57 11.82
C VAL A 48 10.34 8.99 12.64
N ASN A 49 10.55 9.89 13.61
CA ASN A 49 9.48 10.50 14.36
C ASN A 49 8.77 11.56 13.50
N ASP A 50 7.56 11.24 13.05
CA ASP A 50 6.73 12.10 12.19
C ASP A 50 5.86 13.07 12.98
N GLY A 51 6.48 13.82 13.89
CA GLY A 51 5.79 14.85 14.68
C GLY A 51 4.86 14.28 15.74
N SER A 52 5.30 13.23 16.46
CA SER A 52 4.55 12.67 17.60
C SER A 52 4.48 13.64 18.77
N ARG A 53 3.56 13.36 19.70
CA ARG A 53 3.44 14.08 20.96
C ARG A 53 4.73 13.95 21.78
N PRO A 54 5.04 14.92 22.67
CA PRO A 54 6.30 14.93 23.43
C PRO A 54 6.55 13.65 24.23
N GLU A 55 5.52 13.11 24.89
CA GLU A 55 5.60 11.88 25.69
C GLU A 55 5.94 10.65 24.84
N GLU A 56 5.40 10.57 23.62
CA GLU A 56 5.68 9.50 22.66
C GLU A 56 7.13 9.60 22.15
N ARG A 57 7.59 10.82 21.89
CA ARG A 57 8.97 11.08 21.49
C ARG A 57 9.97 10.75 22.61
N GLU A 58 9.61 11.00 23.87
CA GLU A 58 10.43 10.62 25.03
C GLU A 58 10.52 9.10 25.16
N ALA A 59 9.39 8.38 25.04
CA ALA A 59 9.37 6.91 25.02
C ALA A 59 10.26 6.33 23.91
N LEU A 60 10.22 6.92 22.70
CA LEU A 60 11.10 6.55 21.61
C LEU A 60 12.58 6.77 21.96
N GLY A 61 12.91 7.87 22.65
CA GLY A 61 14.26 8.16 23.15
C GLY A 61 14.76 7.15 24.18
N ALA A 62 13.88 6.72 25.09
CA ALA A 62 14.18 5.66 26.05
C ALA A 62 14.44 4.30 25.35
N LEU A 63 13.70 4.00 24.29
CA LEU A 63 13.92 2.81 23.49
C LEU A 63 15.29 2.84 22.76
N ALA A 64 15.69 4.01 22.24
CA ALA A 64 17.00 4.19 21.57
C ALA A 64 18.20 3.99 22.51
N ALA A 65 18.01 4.15 23.80
CA ALA A 65 19.04 3.80 24.80
C ALA A 65 19.26 2.29 24.96
N ARG A 66 18.27 1.47 24.53
CA ARG A 66 18.31 0.00 24.60
C ARG A 66 18.70 -0.67 23.28
N TYR A 67 18.37 -0.04 22.16
CA TYR A 67 18.62 -0.53 20.80
C TYR A 67 19.33 0.53 19.98
N PRO A 68 20.44 0.19 19.28
CA PRO A 68 21.27 1.19 18.58
C PRO A 68 20.68 1.61 17.23
N PHE A 69 19.53 2.29 17.23
CA PHE A 69 18.95 2.92 16.05
C PHE A 69 19.08 4.46 16.11
N ARG A 70 19.06 5.06 14.94
CA ARG A 70 19.06 6.54 14.82
C ARG A 70 17.64 7.08 14.74
N ILE A 71 17.36 8.15 15.49
CA ILE A 71 16.09 8.88 15.38
C ILE A 71 16.27 10.07 14.44
N VAL A 72 15.30 10.24 13.55
CA VAL A 72 15.15 11.44 12.71
C VAL A 72 13.83 12.09 13.06
N ASP A 73 13.88 13.30 13.60
CA ASP A 73 12.69 14.08 13.94
C ASP A 73 12.27 14.97 12.76
N LYS A 74 10.96 15.03 12.47
CA LYS A 74 10.38 15.92 11.46
C LYS A 74 8.95 16.32 11.82
N GLU A 75 8.45 17.37 11.21
CA GLU A 75 7.03 17.74 11.27
C GLU A 75 6.16 16.67 10.61
N ASN A 76 4.94 16.46 11.14
CA ASN A 76 4.02 15.45 10.62
C ASN A 76 3.71 15.69 9.13
N GLY A 77 4.01 14.71 8.31
CA GLY A 77 3.78 14.70 6.87
C GLY A 77 3.23 13.38 6.36
N GLY A 78 2.93 12.44 7.27
CA GLY A 78 2.42 11.12 6.98
C GLY A 78 3.50 10.09 6.64
N GLN A 79 3.08 8.84 6.59
CA GLN A 79 3.93 7.65 6.50
C GLN A 79 4.90 7.68 5.31
N GLY A 80 4.44 8.05 4.12
CA GLY A 80 5.31 8.17 2.94
C GLY A 80 6.39 9.24 3.10
N SER A 81 6.04 10.39 3.71
CA SER A 81 6.99 11.47 4.01
C SER A 81 8.04 11.03 5.03
N ALA A 82 7.62 10.30 6.07
CA ALA A 82 8.54 9.77 7.07
C ALA A 82 9.49 8.72 6.47
N ARG A 83 8.98 7.81 5.65
CA ARG A 83 9.83 6.83 4.92
C ARG A 83 10.85 7.53 4.02
N ASN A 84 10.45 8.58 3.28
CA ASN A 84 11.38 9.38 2.47
C ASN A 84 12.49 10.04 3.32
N ALA A 85 12.14 10.60 4.47
CA ALA A 85 13.11 11.23 5.36
C ALA A 85 14.12 10.21 5.92
N GLY A 86 13.67 9.01 6.27
CA GLY A 86 14.54 7.93 6.71
C GLY A 86 15.50 7.47 5.62
N VAL A 87 15.00 7.31 4.39
CA VAL A 87 15.85 6.96 3.24
C VAL A 87 16.86 8.07 2.94
N ALA A 88 16.47 9.34 2.97
CA ALA A 88 17.38 10.47 2.75
C ALA A 88 18.47 10.58 3.82
N ALA A 89 18.24 10.04 5.01
CA ALA A 89 19.21 10.02 6.09
C ALA A 89 20.24 8.86 5.99
N SER A 90 20.09 7.93 5.04
CA SER A 90 20.98 6.77 4.83
C SER A 90 21.67 6.82 3.47
N SER A 91 22.79 6.13 3.36
CA SER A 91 23.49 5.87 2.09
C SER A 91 23.49 4.41 1.67
N ALA A 92 22.73 3.55 2.34
CA ALA A 92 22.67 2.12 2.05
C ALA A 92 22.16 1.83 0.62
N ASP A 93 22.65 0.74 0.03
CA ASP A 93 22.32 0.31 -1.34
C ASP A 93 20.87 -0.16 -1.48
N PHE A 94 20.32 -0.73 -0.41
CA PHE A 94 18.98 -1.28 -0.36
C PHE A 94 18.19 -0.79 0.85
N ILE A 95 16.89 -0.75 0.69
CA ILE A 95 15.95 -0.19 1.66
C ILE A 95 14.92 -1.26 2.00
N CYS A 96 14.75 -1.54 3.29
CA CYS A 96 13.58 -2.21 3.85
C CYS A 96 12.77 -1.20 4.66
N PHE A 97 11.46 -1.33 4.64
CA PHE A 97 10.55 -0.55 5.47
C PHE A 97 9.85 -1.47 6.47
N LEU A 98 9.56 -0.96 7.66
CA LEU A 98 8.76 -1.67 8.65
C LEU A 98 7.83 -0.69 9.32
N ASP A 99 6.54 -1.00 9.36
CA ASP A 99 5.59 -0.17 10.07
C ASP A 99 5.72 -0.39 11.59
N GLN A 100 5.42 0.64 12.38
CA GLN A 100 5.67 0.64 13.83
C GLN A 100 4.89 -0.46 14.59
N ASP A 101 3.82 -0.97 14.00
CA ASP A 101 2.90 -1.97 14.52
C ASP A 101 3.13 -3.39 13.98
N ASP A 102 3.97 -3.51 12.94
CA ASP A 102 4.37 -4.78 12.32
C ASP A 102 5.67 -5.33 12.91
N PHE A 103 6.04 -6.56 12.52
CA PHE A 103 7.33 -7.12 12.87
C PHE A 103 7.87 -8.10 11.83
N TYR A 104 9.18 -8.17 11.72
CA TYR A 104 9.88 -9.09 10.83
C TYR A 104 9.97 -10.50 11.45
N LEU A 105 9.92 -11.52 10.60
CA LEU A 105 10.41 -12.84 10.95
C LEU A 105 11.95 -12.84 10.99
N PRO A 106 12.59 -13.74 11.76
CA PRO A 106 14.04 -13.67 12.02
C PRO A 106 14.94 -13.68 10.79
N ASN A 107 14.47 -14.17 9.66
CA ASN A 107 15.22 -14.31 8.40
C ASN A 107 14.71 -13.38 7.28
N HIS A 108 14.01 -12.29 7.61
CA HIS A 108 13.46 -11.35 6.64
C HIS A 108 14.52 -10.75 5.73
N ILE A 109 15.56 -10.13 6.32
CA ILE A 109 16.64 -9.48 5.55
C ILE A 109 17.43 -10.51 4.73
N GLU A 110 17.74 -11.66 5.31
CA GLU A 110 18.46 -12.73 4.64
C GLU A 110 17.72 -13.20 3.38
N ILE A 111 16.44 -13.55 3.51
CA ILE A 111 15.63 -14.06 2.40
C ILE A 111 15.49 -13.01 1.29
N LEU A 112 15.27 -11.75 1.63
CA LEU A 112 15.10 -10.71 0.63
C LEU A 112 16.43 -10.36 -0.07
N VAL A 113 17.55 -10.34 0.64
CA VAL A 113 18.88 -10.12 0.05
C VAL A 113 19.27 -11.28 -0.86
N ASP A 114 19.04 -12.52 -0.44
CA ASP A 114 19.32 -13.71 -1.25
C ASP A 114 18.40 -13.79 -2.50
N GLY A 115 17.26 -13.11 -2.45
CA GLY A 115 16.34 -12.96 -3.57
C GLY A 115 16.75 -11.91 -4.63
N ILE A 116 17.86 -11.19 -4.42
CA ILE A 116 18.39 -10.26 -5.43
C ILE A 116 18.98 -11.05 -6.58
N PRO A 117 18.49 -10.90 -7.82
CA PRO A 117 19.02 -11.67 -8.94
C PRO A 117 20.42 -11.22 -9.33
N ALA A 118 21.34 -12.17 -9.46
CA ALA A 118 22.69 -11.88 -9.91
C ALA A 118 22.68 -11.32 -11.34
N GLY A 119 23.39 -10.20 -11.55
CA GLY A 119 23.59 -9.63 -12.89
C GLY A 119 22.39 -8.85 -13.46
N ASP A 120 21.31 -8.64 -12.70
CA ASP A 120 20.20 -7.78 -13.14
C ASP A 120 20.52 -6.30 -12.89
N ALA A 121 21.08 -5.61 -13.87
CA ALA A 121 21.39 -4.18 -13.81
C ALA A 121 20.13 -3.29 -13.69
N ARG A 122 18.93 -3.84 -13.90
CA ARG A 122 17.64 -3.13 -13.80
C ARG A 122 16.82 -3.62 -12.60
N PHE A 123 17.44 -4.27 -11.62
CA PHE A 123 16.77 -4.71 -10.43
C PHE A 123 16.15 -3.54 -9.66
N GLY A 124 14.83 -3.58 -9.44
CA GLY A 124 14.07 -2.55 -8.73
C GLY A 124 13.73 -2.96 -7.30
N PHE A 125 13.10 -4.10 -7.14
CA PHE A 125 12.71 -4.60 -5.83
C PHE A 125 12.41 -6.10 -5.84
N VAL A 126 12.60 -6.72 -4.70
CA VAL A 126 12.06 -8.05 -4.39
C VAL A 126 11.05 -7.91 -3.26
N TYR A 127 9.99 -8.68 -3.33
CA TYR A 127 8.97 -8.72 -2.29
C TYR A 127 8.55 -10.16 -2.02
N ALA A 128 8.02 -10.37 -0.83
CA ALA A 128 7.67 -11.70 -0.34
C ALA A 128 6.23 -11.73 0.19
N ASP A 129 5.78 -12.91 0.59
CA ASP A 129 4.52 -13.06 1.29
C ASP A 129 4.64 -12.62 2.75
N LEU A 130 3.51 -12.51 3.44
CA LEU A 130 3.44 -12.13 4.84
C LEU A 130 2.29 -12.85 5.55
N TYR A 131 2.36 -12.86 6.87
CA TYR A 131 1.27 -13.29 7.74
C TYR A 131 0.44 -12.09 8.17
N GLU A 132 -0.88 -12.26 8.21
CA GLU A 132 -1.80 -11.35 8.89
C GLU A 132 -1.97 -11.82 10.34
N ALA A 133 -1.88 -10.90 11.29
CA ALA A 133 -2.03 -11.19 12.72
C ALA A 133 -2.97 -10.21 13.40
N ASP A 134 -3.45 -10.57 14.58
CA ASP A 134 -4.13 -9.65 15.49
C ASP A 134 -3.13 -8.68 16.18
N VAL A 135 -3.62 -7.80 17.03
CA VAL A 135 -2.81 -6.81 17.76
C VAL A 135 -1.73 -7.45 18.64
N ASP A 136 -1.99 -8.64 19.15
CA ASP A 136 -1.05 -9.38 20.01
C ASP A 136 0.02 -10.13 19.19
N GLY A 137 -0.15 -10.19 17.86
CA GLY A 137 0.76 -10.88 16.95
C GLY A 137 0.41 -12.34 16.71
N ASN A 138 -0.79 -12.79 17.10
CA ASN A 138 -1.26 -14.13 16.78
C ASN A 138 -1.69 -14.20 15.32
N VAL A 139 -1.11 -15.12 14.56
CA VAL A 139 -1.38 -15.26 13.13
C VAL A 139 -2.83 -15.70 12.89
N VAL A 140 -3.57 -14.92 12.12
CA VAL A 140 -4.97 -15.21 11.71
C VAL A 140 -5.05 -15.65 10.25
N ARG A 141 -4.05 -15.31 9.43
CA ARG A 141 -3.96 -15.77 8.03
C ARG A 141 -2.51 -15.91 7.60
N THR A 142 -2.25 -16.92 6.77
CA THR A 142 -0.97 -17.15 6.09
C THR A 142 -1.10 -16.83 4.59
N SER A 143 0.00 -16.57 3.90
CA SER A 143 0.03 -16.36 2.44
C SER A 143 -0.86 -15.22 1.94
N LEU A 144 -0.85 -14.08 2.62
CA LEU A 144 -1.75 -12.96 2.35
C LEU A 144 -1.54 -12.36 0.95
N VAL A 145 -0.29 -12.11 0.57
CA VAL A 145 0.05 -11.48 -0.73
C VAL A 145 -0.33 -12.40 -1.88
N LYS A 146 -0.01 -13.68 -1.77
CA LYS A 146 -0.30 -14.70 -2.78
C LYS A 146 -1.80 -14.91 -2.99
N GLU A 147 -2.60 -14.84 -1.92
CA GLU A 147 -4.05 -15.02 -2.01
C GLU A 147 -4.76 -13.80 -2.62
N HIS A 148 -4.33 -12.57 -2.26
CA HIS A 148 -4.98 -11.34 -2.71
C HIS A 148 -4.58 -10.93 -4.12
N ALA A 149 -3.35 -11.20 -4.54
CA ALA A 149 -2.87 -10.85 -5.86
C ALA A 149 -2.27 -12.07 -6.57
N LYS A 150 -2.97 -12.59 -7.57
CA LYS A 150 -2.59 -13.85 -8.23
C LYS A 150 -1.38 -13.75 -9.17
N ASN A 151 -1.00 -12.55 -9.60
CA ASN A 151 0.03 -12.36 -10.62
C ASN A 151 1.36 -11.93 -9.98
N HIS A 152 2.23 -12.90 -9.72
CA HIS A 152 3.58 -12.69 -9.18
C HIS A 152 4.65 -13.33 -10.08
N PRO A 153 5.82 -12.70 -10.26
CA PRO A 153 6.08 -11.28 -10.04
C PRO A 153 5.24 -10.38 -10.96
N LYS A 154 5.24 -9.06 -10.73
CA LYS A 154 4.46 -8.10 -11.52
C LYS A 154 5.07 -7.94 -12.91
N ARG A 155 4.33 -8.31 -13.96
CA ARG A 155 4.84 -8.35 -15.34
C ARG A 155 4.05 -7.52 -16.34
N SER A 156 2.83 -7.11 -16.00
CA SER A 156 1.92 -6.44 -16.92
C SER A 156 1.38 -5.16 -16.32
N ILE A 157 1.58 -4.03 -17.01
CA ILE A 157 0.97 -2.76 -16.64
C ILE A 157 -0.57 -2.84 -16.60
N PHE A 158 -1.16 -3.66 -17.43
CA PHE A 158 -2.60 -3.82 -17.50
C PHE A 158 -3.16 -4.50 -16.24
N ASP A 159 -2.42 -5.46 -15.68
CA ASP A 159 -2.77 -6.09 -14.41
C ASP A 159 -2.62 -5.10 -13.25
N LEU A 160 -1.56 -4.30 -13.25
CA LEU A 160 -1.30 -3.29 -12.23
C LEU A 160 -2.33 -2.16 -12.23
N LEU A 161 -2.94 -1.88 -13.37
CA LEU A 161 -4.02 -0.90 -13.46
C LEU A 161 -5.39 -1.48 -13.08
N ARG A 162 -5.58 -2.78 -13.27
CA ARG A 162 -6.87 -3.46 -13.05
C ARG A 162 -7.05 -4.00 -11.64
N TYR A 163 -5.95 -4.36 -10.98
CA TYR A 163 -5.94 -4.97 -9.65
C TYR A 163 -5.01 -4.20 -8.72
N ASP A 164 -5.25 -4.29 -7.42
CA ASP A 164 -4.29 -3.81 -6.43
C ASP A 164 -2.98 -4.61 -6.54
N MET A 165 -1.85 -3.91 -6.45
CA MET A 165 -0.54 -4.56 -6.59
C MET A 165 -0.26 -5.51 -5.44
N PHE A 166 -0.70 -5.15 -4.26
CA PHE A 166 -0.46 -5.89 -3.03
C PHE A 166 1.04 -6.18 -2.84
N VAL A 167 1.86 -5.15 -3.01
CA VAL A 167 3.28 -5.14 -2.67
C VAL A 167 3.44 -4.25 -1.45
N LEU A 168 3.52 -4.86 -0.28
CA LEU A 168 3.63 -4.11 0.97
C LEU A 168 5.09 -3.73 1.23
N PRO A 169 5.36 -2.47 1.58
CA PRO A 169 6.71 -2.01 1.90
C PRO A 169 7.37 -2.83 3.01
N SER A 170 6.59 -3.27 4.02
CA SER A 170 7.10 -4.09 5.13
C SER A 170 7.49 -5.52 4.74
N ALA A 171 7.16 -5.98 3.52
CA ALA A 171 7.58 -7.27 2.98
C ALA A 171 8.46 -7.15 1.73
N ALA A 172 9.10 -5.99 1.52
CA ALA A 172 9.88 -5.70 0.33
C ALA A 172 11.28 -5.16 0.66
N LEU A 173 12.24 -5.48 -0.22
CA LEU A 173 13.55 -4.85 -0.28
C LEU A 173 13.67 -4.12 -1.59
N VAL A 174 13.92 -2.81 -1.51
CA VAL A 174 13.92 -1.89 -2.65
C VAL A 174 15.33 -1.43 -2.97
N ASN A 175 15.70 -1.48 -4.23
CA ASN A 175 16.98 -0.94 -4.72
C ASN A 175 16.96 0.60 -4.59
N ARG A 176 17.96 1.16 -3.95
CA ARG A 176 18.11 2.61 -3.72
C ARG A 176 18.09 3.40 -5.02
N VAL A 177 18.78 2.94 -6.06
CA VAL A 177 18.83 3.60 -7.37
C VAL A 177 17.44 3.64 -8.01
N ALA A 178 16.66 2.56 -7.88
CA ALA A 178 15.29 2.52 -8.41
C ALA A 178 14.34 3.43 -7.64
N PHE A 179 14.49 3.49 -6.30
CA PHE A 179 13.72 4.38 -5.43
C PHE A 179 13.99 5.85 -5.75
N ASP A 180 15.26 6.25 -5.84
CA ASP A 180 15.67 7.61 -6.14
C ASP A 180 15.28 8.03 -7.57
N ALA A 181 15.35 7.12 -8.54
CA ALA A 181 14.96 7.37 -9.93
C ALA A 181 13.48 7.73 -10.13
N VAL A 182 12.63 7.40 -9.15
CA VAL A 182 11.20 7.78 -9.16
C VAL A 182 10.85 8.86 -8.14
N GLY A 183 11.82 9.35 -7.36
CA GLY A 183 11.65 10.41 -6.36
C GLY A 183 10.99 9.93 -5.07
N GLY A 184 11.12 8.64 -4.73
CA GLY A 184 10.57 8.07 -3.50
C GLY A 184 9.05 8.02 -3.46
N PHE A 185 8.48 8.02 -2.25
CA PHE A 185 7.04 8.06 -2.03
C PHE A 185 6.47 9.44 -2.38
N ASP A 186 5.28 9.45 -3.00
CA ASP A 186 4.56 10.69 -3.30
C ASP A 186 3.77 11.15 -2.06
N GLY A 187 4.19 12.28 -1.49
CA GLY A 187 3.64 12.83 -0.23
C GLY A 187 2.18 13.25 -0.28
N GLN A 188 1.54 13.24 -1.45
CA GLN A 188 0.10 13.52 -1.53
C GLN A 188 -0.77 12.38 -1.00
N PHE A 189 -0.20 11.17 -0.83
CA PHE A 189 -0.91 9.96 -0.43
C PHE A 189 -0.71 9.64 1.06
N MET A 190 -1.83 9.29 1.72
CA MET A 190 -1.89 8.67 3.03
C MET A 190 -2.69 7.37 2.92
N GLY A 191 -2.09 6.35 2.31
CA GLY A 191 -2.69 5.16 1.72
C GLY A 191 -2.54 5.20 0.20
N TYR A 192 -2.29 4.06 -0.45
CA TYR A 192 -1.91 3.92 -1.87
C TYR A 192 -0.53 4.52 -2.23
N GLU A 193 0.26 5.00 -1.26
CA GLU A 193 1.63 5.47 -1.50
C GLU A 193 2.55 4.35 -1.96
N ASP A 194 2.29 3.13 -1.50
CA ASP A 194 2.97 1.89 -1.87
C ASP A 194 2.65 1.49 -3.31
N ASP A 195 1.37 1.35 -3.65
CA ASP A 195 0.93 1.06 -5.03
C ASP A 195 1.51 2.08 -6.03
N ASP A 196 1.52 3.37 -5.67
CA ASP A 196 2.07 4.42 -6.50
C ASP A 196 3.59 4.28 -6.68
N LEU A 197 4.34 4.03 -5.61
CA LEU A 197 5.78 3.86 -5.64
C LEU A 197 6.17 2.69 -6.55
N PHE A 198 5.64 1.49 -6.28
CA PHE A 198 5.99 0.29 -7.01
C PHE A 198 5.54 0.34 -8.48
N LEU A 199 4.40 0.98 -8.77
CA LEU A 199 3.96 1.25 -10.13
C LEU A 199 4.95 2.15 -10.88
N ARG A 200 5.45 3.22 -10.24
CA ARG A 200 6.43 4.14 -10.87
C ARG A 200 7.77 3.46 -11.12
N ILE A 201 8.26 2.62 -10.18
CA ILE A 201 9.45 1.81 -10.35
C ILE A 201 9.29 0.86 -11.54
N PHE A 202 8.16 0.12 -11.59
CA PHE A 202 7.84 -0.77 -12.71
C PHE A 202 7.81 -0.02 -14.05
N ARG A 203 7.18 1.14 -14.13
CA ARG A 203 7.09 1.94 -15.36
C ARG A 203 8.42 2.51 -15.84
N LYS A 204 9.36 2.71 -14.94
CA LYS A 204 10.75 3.07 -15.31
C LYS A 204 11.54 1.89 -15.90
N GLY A 205 10.94 0.70 -15.99
CA GLY A 205 11.54 -0.50 -16.55
C GLY A 205 12.50 -1.20 -15.59
N TYR A 206 12.34 -1.01 -14.29
CA TYR A 206 13.01 -1.82 -13.30
C TYR A 206 12.28 -3.16 -13.13
N SER A 207 13.05 -4.22 -12.90
CA SER A 207 12.51 -5.55 -12.64
C SER A 207 12.00 -5.69 -11.21
N ASN A 208 11.15 -6.70 -11.00
CA ASN A 208 10.73 -7.11 -9.67
C ASN A 208 10.67 -8.62 -9.56
N HIS A 209 10.87 -9.14 -8.34
CA HIS A 209 10.89 -10.55 -8.03
C HIS A 209 9.96 -10.84 -6.86
N PHE A 210 9.35 -12.02 -6.86
CA PHE A 210 8.48 -12.47 -5.79
C PHE A 210 9.05 -13.75 -5.15
N ILE A 211 9.07 -13.77 -3.82
CA ILE A 211 9.46 -14.93 -3.02
C ILE A 211 8.20 -15.48 -2.35
N ASP A 212 7.81 -16.70 -2.70
CA ASP A 212 6.66 -17.40 -2.13
C ASP A 212 6.99 -17.93 -0.72
N ARG A 213 7.26 -17.00 0.19
CA ARG A 213 7.56 -17.26 1.59
C ARG A 213 7.22 -16.05 2.44
N ALA A 214 6.53 -16.24 3.55
CA ALA A 214 6.28 -15.16 4.49
C ALA A 214 7.58 -14.76 5.21
N VAL A 215 7.83 -13.44 5.27
CA VAL A 215 9.01 -12.85 5.91
C VAL A 215 8.65 -11.77 6.94
N THR A 216 7.37 -11.39 7.01
CA THR A 216 6.85 -10.30 7.85
C THR A 216 5.51 -10.71 8.44
N VAL A 217 5.16 -10.16 9.58
CA VAL A 217 3.85 -10.26 10.19
C VAL A 217 3.20 -8.87 10.18
N TRP A 218 2.09 -8.76 9.48
CA TRP A 218 1.26 -7.56 9.42
C TRP A 218 0.17 -7.63 10.48
N CYS A 219 0.19 -6.70 11.42
CA CYS A 219 -0.75 -6.67 12.53
C CYS A 219 -1.93 -5.73 12.24
N ILE A 220 -3.15 -6.25 12.32
CA ILE A 220 -4.36 -5.47 12.12
C ILE A 220 -4.97 -5.08 13.46
N HIS A 221 -5.24 -3.79 13.62
CA HIS A 221 -5.95 -3.22 14.76
C HIS A 221 -6.94 -2.14 14.30
N THR A 222 -7.81 -1.71 15.20
CA THR A 222 -8.90 -0.76 14.89
C THR A 222 -8.43 0.62 14.43
N GLU A 223 -7.20 1.00 14.77
CA GLU A 223 -6.59 2.29 14.41
C GLU A 223 -5.78 2.21 13.10
N SER A 224 -5.72 1.04 12.46
CA SER A 224 -5.01 0.86 11.20
C SER A 224 -5.49 1.83 10.13
N THR A 225 -4.57 2.50 9.45
CA THR A 225 -4.84 3.54 8.42
C THR A 225 -5.72 3.01 7.27
N SER A 226 -5.67 1.70 7.02
CA SER A 226 -6.37 1.02 5.92
C SER A 226 -7.90 1.17 5.93
N PHE A 227 -8.51 1.52 7.07
CA PHE A 227 -9.97 1.63 7.22
C PHE A 227 -10.49 3.06 7.36
N GLY A 228 -9.61 4.06 7.32
CA GLY A 228 -9.93 5.47 7.58
C GLY A 228 -10.35 6.27 6.34
N ILE A 229 -10.91 7.48 6.58
CA ILE A 229 -11.23 8.46 5.52
C ILE A 229 -10.00 8.86 4.69
N ARG A 230 -8.80 8.83 5.29
CA ARG A 230 -7.54 9.12 4.61
C ARG A 230 -7.31 8.17 3.43
N MET A 231 -7.62 6.88 3.63
CA MET A 231 -7.55 5.87 2.58
C MET A 231 -8.54 6.15 1.45
N ILE A 232 -9.78 6.57 1.77
CA ILE A 232 -10.80 6.88 0.75
C ILE A 232 -10.35 8.06 -0.11
N ARG A 233 -9.83 9.13 0.51
CA ARG A 233 -9.28 10.30 -0.19
C ARG A 233 -8.09 9.92 -1.07
N SER A 234 -7.18 9.12 -0.55
CA SER A 234 -6.00 8.66 -1.29
C SER A 234 -6.38 7.76 -2.45
N ARG A 235 -7.35 6.86 -2.28
CA ARG A 235 -7.89 6.02 -3.36
C ARG A 235 -8.41 6.86 -4.52
N PHE A 236 -9.16 7.92 -4.22
CA PHE A 236 -9.69 8.79 -5.28
C PHE A 236 -8.59 9.66 -5.93
N ARG A 237 -7.64 10.17 -5.16
CA ARG A 237 -6.46 10.86 -5.70
C ARG A 237 -5.66 9.95 -6.60
N TYR A 238 -5.44 8.71 -6.18
CA TYR A 238 -4.71 7.72 -6.98
C TYR A 238 -5.46 7.38 -8.26
N PHE A 239 -6.78 7.16 -8.21
CA PHE A 239 -7.61 7.01 -9.40
C PHE A 239 -7.44 8.17 -10.37
N LYS A 240 -7.50 9.43 -9.91
CA LYS A 240 -7.29 10.62 -10.75
C LYS A 240 -5.88 10.66 -11.35
N LYS A 241 -4.87 10.37 -10.54
CA LYS A 241 -3.47 10.29 -11.00
C LYS A 241 -3.31 9.25 -12.11
N LEU A 242 -3.88 8.05 -11.93
CA LEU A 242 -3.83 7.00 -12.94
C LEU A 242 -4.61 7.38 -14.21
N ALA A 243 -5.78 7.98 -14.10
CA ALA A 243 -6.57 8.43 -15.25
C ALA A 243 -5.83 9.49 -16.08
N ALA A 244 -5.10 10.40 -15.43
CA ALA A 244 -4.24 11.37 -16.09
C ALA A 244 -2.98 10.75 -16.71
N MET A 245 -2.39 9.77 -16.02
CA MET A 245 -1.15 9.11 -16.44
C MET A 245 -1.35 8.13 -17.60
N PHE A 246 -2.56 7.59 -17.74
CA PHE A 246 -2.95 6.61 -18.74
C PHE A 246 -4.18 7.09 -19.53
N PRO A 247 -4.02 8.10 -20.40
CA PRO A 247 -5.11 8.54 -21.28
C PRO A 247 -5.47 7.45 -22.27
N ASP A 248 -6.76 7.39 -22.64
CA ASP A 248 -7.22 6.43 -23.65
C ASP A 248 -6.49 6.59 -24.98
N GLU A 249 -6.12 5.48 -25.61
CA GLU A 249 -5.42 5.40 -26.90
C GLU A 249 -6.32 4.72 -27.96
N PRO A 250 -7.34 5.40 -28.54
CA PRO A 250 -8.32 4.76 -29.42
C PRO A 250 -7.70 4.15 -30.69
N ARG A 251 -6.63 4.80 -31.22
CA ARG A 251 -5.91 4.28 -32.40
C ARG A 251 -5.23 2.92 -32.14
N ARG A 252 -4.98 2.59 -30.87
CA ARG A 252 -4.41 1.32 -30.43
C ARG A 252 -5.45 0.38 -29.81
N GLY A 253 -6.73 0.78 -29.80
CA GLY A 253 -7.81 0.03 -29.18
C GLY A 253 -7.69 -0.08 -27.65
N ARG A 254 -6.99 0.87 -26.99
CA ARG A 254 -6.75 0.85 -25.55
C ARG A 254 -7.61 1.89 -24.85
N PHE A 255 -8.43 1.45 -23.93
CA PHE A 255 -9.38 2.29 -23.19
C PHE A 255 -9.14 2.10 -21.68
N TYR A 256 -8.13 2.79 -21.15
CA TYR A 256 -7.62 2.56 -19.80
C TYR A 256 -8.67 2.85 -18.72
N LEU A 257 -9.42 3.96 -18.85
CA LEU A 257 -10.47 4.28 -17.92
C LEU A 257 -11.55 3.18 -17.88
N ARG A 258 -12.07 2.77 -19.05
CA ARG A 258 -13.15 1.78 -19.19
C ARG A 258 -12.73 0.37 -18.76
N ASP A 259 -11.58 -0.10 -19.23
CA ASP A 259 -11.21 -1.52 -19.16
C ASP A 259 -10.43 -1.89 -17.90
N TYR A 260 -9.78 -0.88 -17.26
CA TYR A 260 -8.89 -1.13 -16.12
C TYR A 260 -9.28 -0.34 -14.86
N LEU A 261 -9.40 1.00 -14.95
CA LEU A 261 -9.57 1.81 -13.75
C LEU A 261 -10.99 1.73 -13.19
N MET A 262 -12.02 1.75 -14.05
CA MET A 262 -13.40 1.59 -13.59
C MET A 262 -13.66 0.24 -12.91
N PRO A 263 -13.20 -0.91 -13.45
CA PRO A 263 -13.34 -2.20 -12.77
C PRO A 263 -12.63 -2.25 -11.41
N ARG A 264 -11.49 -1.58 -11.27
CA ARG A 264 -10.73 -1.54 -10.01
C ARG A 264 -11.37 -0.64 -8.96
N PHE A 265 -11.74 0.58 -9.33
CA PHE A 265 -12.09 1.64 -8.37
C PHE A 265 -13.57 1.94 -8.26
N GLY A 266 -14.33 1.76 -9.35
CA GLY A 266 -15.68 2.30 -9.45
C GLY A 266 -16.65 1.77 -8.40
N ARG A 267 -16.51 0.50 -8.03
CA ARG A 267 -17.35 -0.10 -7.00
C ARG A 267 -17.09 0.51 -5.61
N TYR A 268 -15.83 0.76 -5.28
CA TYR A 268 -15.47 1.31 -3.97
C TYR A 268 -16.14 2.67 -3.70
N PHE A 269 -16.21 3.56 -4.71
CA PHE A 269 -16.80 4.88 -4.53
C PHE A 269 -18.31 4.81 -4.26
N VAL A 270 -19.00 3.84 -4.86
CA VAL A 270 -20.43 3.59 -4.59
C VAL A 270 -20.62 2.95 -3.21
N ASP A 271 -19.85 1.90 -2.91
CA ASP A 271 -19.96 1.15 -1.65
C ASP A 271 -19.67 2.05 -0.44
N HIS A 272 -18.70 2.97 -0.51
CA HIS A 272 -18.40 3.91 0.58
C HIS A 272 -19.56 4.87 0.87
N VAL A 273 -20.24 5.37 -0.15
CA VAL A 273 -21.44 6.21 0.07
C VAL A 273 -22.55 5.40 0.72
N ILE A 274 -22.80 4.17 0.25
CA ILE A 274 -23.82 3.28 0.82
C ILE A 274 -23.51 2.99 2.30
N GLU A 275 -22.27 2.70 2.62
CA GLU A 275 -21.83 2.41 3.99
C GLU A 275 -21.96 3.63 4.90
N ALA A 276 -21.50 4.79 4.43
CA ALA A 276 -21.64 6.05 5.15
C ALA A 276 -23.10 6.40 5.46
N ILE A 277 -24.03 6.14 4.52
CA ILE A 277 -25.47 6.33 4.76
C ILE A 277 -25.97 5.35 5.84
N LYS A 278 -25.56 4.06 5.79
CA LYS A 278 -25.97 3.05 6.76
C LYS A 278 -25.53 3.38 8.17
N LEU A 279 -24.29 3.86 8.30
CA LEU A 279 -23.67 4.19 9.58
C LEU A 279 -24.00 5.61 10.08
N SER A 280 -24.71 6.41 9.28
CA SER A 280 -24.93 7.85 9.56
C SER A 280 -23.62 8.60 9.76
N ASP A 281 -22.63 8.29 8.94
CA ASP A 281 -21.29 8.87 9.00
C ASP A 281 -21.33 10.37 8.68
N GLU A 282 -20.74 11.19 9.54
CA GLU A 282 -20.64 12.65 9.35
C GLU A 282 -19.91 13.07 8.06
N ARG A 283 -19.08 12.17 7.52
CA ARG A 283 -18.29 12.38 6.30
C ARG A 283 -19.05 12.05 5.01
N LEU A 284 -20.32 11.66 5.11
CA LEU A 284 -21.19 11.36 3.97
C LEU A 284 -21.20 12.45 2.88
N PRO A 285 -21.22 13.77 3.20
CA PRO A 285 -21.15 14.81 2.18
C PRO A 285 -19.88 14.73 1.30
N GLU A 286 -18.73 14.44 1.92
CA GLU A 286 -17.46 14.28 1.20
C GLU A 286 -17.47 13.04 0.30
N MET A 287 -17.97 11.90 0.79
CA MET A 287 -18.07 10.69 -0.02
C MET A 287 -19.02 10.86 -1.23
N ARG A 288 -20.10 11.62 -1.05
CA ARG A 288 -20.99 12.00 -2.16
C ARG A 288 -20.29 12.91 -3.18
N ALA A 289 -19.48 13.86 -2.73
CA ALA A 289 -18.70 14.70 -3.62
C ALA A 289 -17.68 13.89 -4.45
N ILE A 290 -16.99 12.94 -3.83
CA ILE A 290 -16.08 12.00 -4.53
C ILE A 290 -16.85 11.18 -5.58
N LEU A 291 -18.03 10.63 -5.23
CA LEU A 291 -18.84 9.87 -6.18
C LEU A 291 -19.36 10.75 -7.33
N SER A 292 -19.70 12.02 -7.07
CA SER A 292 -20.12 12.97 -8.11
C SER A 292 -18.98 13.23 -9.09
N GLU A 293 -17.80 13.59 -8.61
CA GLU A 293 -16.63 13.87 -9.45
C GLU A 293 -16.23 12.61 -10.26
N TYR A 294 -16.23 11.42 -9.63
CA TYR A 294 -16.03 10.17 -10.34
C TYR A 294 -17.08 9.97 -11.46
N THR A 295 -18.34 10.23 -11.17
CA THR A 295 -19.44 10.09 -12.13
C THR A 295 -19.26 11.06 -13.32
N GLU A 296 -18.84 12.29 -13.07
CA GLU A 296 -18.54 13.28 -14.10
C GLU A 296 -17.40 12.80 -15.01
N MET A 297 -16.28 12.36 -14.44
CA MET A 297 -15.14 11.81 -15.20
C MET A 297 -15.55 10.64 -16.09
N VAL A 298 -16.30 9.69 -15.55
CA VAL A 298 -16.76 8.52 -16.29
C VAL A 298 -17.76 8.90 -17.38
N THR A 299 -18.69 9.81 -17.09
CA THR A 299 -19.73 10.20 -18.07
C THR A 299 -19.19 11.12 -19.17
N ALA A 300 -18.11 11.85 -18.93
CA ALA A 300 -17.40 12.63 -19.93
C ALA A 300 -16.65 11.76 -20.95
N ASN A 301 -16.22 10.55 -20.57
CA ASN A 301 -15.44 9.69 -21.46
C ASN A 301 -16.30 9.13 -22.61
N PRO A 302 -15.95 9.38 -23.90
CA PRO A 302 -16.78 9.01 -25.05
C PRO A 302 -16.85 7.49 -25.28
N TYR A 303 -15.90 6.70 -24.78
CA TYR A 303 -15.77 5.26 -25.04
C TYR A 303 -16.53 4.39 -24.02
N ILE A 304 -17.21 5.00 -23.05
CA ILE A 304 -18.05 4.30 -22.09
C ILE A 304 -19.50 4.27 -22.60
N SER A 305 -20.14 3.11 -22.47
CA SER A 305 -21.50 2.88 -23.00
C SER A 305 -22.54 3.84 -22.36
N ARG A 306 -23.50 4.29 -23.17
CA ARG A 306 -24.60 5.16 -22.68
C ARG A 306 -25.40 4.50 -21.55
N ARG A 307 -25.58 3.17 -21.61
CA ARG A 307 -26.27 2.40 -20.56
C ARG A 307 -25.55 2.49 -19.22
N TYR A 308 -24.22 2.33 -19.22
CA TYR A 308 -23.43 2.43 -17.98
C TYR A 308 -23.45 3.86 -17.42
N LYS A 309 -23.29 4.86 -18.29
CA LYS A 309 -23.37 6.29 -17.89
C LYS A 309 -24.71 6.62 -17.25
N LEU A 310 -25.82 6.18 -17.86
CA LEU A 310 -27.15 6.39 -17.29
C LEU A 310 -27.31 5.69 -15.95
N LYS A 311 -26.90 4.41 -15.86
CA LYS A 311 -26.92 3.64 -14.62
C LYS A 311 -26.16 4.36 -13.51
N LEU A 312 -24.92 4.81 -13.78
CA LEU A 312 -24.10 5.50 -12.79
C LEU A 312 -24.73 6.83 -12.33
N ARG A 313 -25.28 7.62 -13.26
CA ARG A 313 -25.98 8.86 -12.93
C ARG A 313 -27.22 8.62 -12.06
N VAL A 314 -28.03 7.62 -12.40
CA VAL A 314 -29.20 7.24 -11.60
C VAL A 314 -28.80 6.78 -10.21
N THR A 315 -27.79 5.91 -10.12
CA THR A 315 -27.24 5.46 -8.82
C THR A 315 -26.74 6.64 -7.98
N GLY A 316 -25.96 7.54 -8.58
CA GLY A 316 -25.46 8.75 -7.91
C GLY A 316 -26.60 9.65 -7.41
N ALA A 317 -27.63 9.91 -8.25
CA ALA A 317 -28.79 10.71 -7.88
C ALA A 317 -29.59 10.08 -6.73
N LEU A 318 -29.83 8.76 -6.80
CA LEU A 318 -30.50 8.04 -5.71
C LEU A 318 -29.74 8.14 -4.41
N LEU A 319 -28.41 7.93 -4.42
CA LEU A 319 -27.58 8.02 -3.23
C LEU A 319 -27.43 9.46 -2.71
N ALA A 320 -27.53 10.46 -3.58
CA ALA A 320 -27.55 11.86 -3.18
C ALA A 320 -28.84 12.24 -2.42
N MET A 321 -29.99 11.69 -2.85
CA MET A 321 -31.31 12.03 -2.31
C MET A 321 -31.80 11.10 -1.20
N SER A 322 -31.19 9.91 -1.04
CA SER A 322 -31.69 8.89 -0.11
C SER A 322 -31.37 9.22 1.34
N PRO A 323 -32.41 9.39 2.19
CA PRO A 323 -32.20 9.48 3.64
C PRO A 323 -31.77 8.11 4.21
N PRO A 324 -31.10 8.09 5.37
CA PRO A 324 -30.57 6.86 5.98
C PRO A 324 -31.57 5.70 6.12
N PRO A 325 -32.85 5.91 6.49
CA PRO A 325 -33.81 4.81 6.62
C PRO A 325 -34.08 4.06 5.33
N VAL A 326 -34.13 4.77 4.18
CA VAL A 326 -34.41 4.17 2.87
C VAL A 326 -33.28 3.25 2.42
N VAL A 327 -32.02 3.67 2.64
CA VAL A 327 -30.87 2.85 2.27
C VAL A 327 -30.70 1.65 3.20
N ARG A 328 -31.03 1.80 4.50
CA ARG A 328 -31.08 0.67 5.44
C ARG A 328 -32.12 -0.37 5.02
N PHE A 329 -33.31 0.08 4.62
CA PHE A 329 -34.39 -0.79 4.12
C PHE A 329 -33.97 -1.51 2.82
N ALA A 330 -33.41 -0.78 1.85
CA ALA A 330 -32.89 -1.36 0.61
C ALA A 330 -31.76 -2.38 0.89
N GLY A 331 -30.87 -2.07 1.83
CA GLY A 331 -29.82 -2.97 2.29
C GLY A 331 -30.34 -4.25 2.98
N TRP A 332 -31.45 -4.14 3.71
CA TRP A 332 -32.13 -5.28 4.30
C TRP A 332 -32.81 -6.16 3.22
N LEU A 333 -33.46 -5.56 2.24
CA LEU A 333 -34.06 -6.28 1.10
C LEU A 333 -33.03 -7.13 0.33
N THR A 334 -31.77 -6.65 0.17
CA THR A 334 -30.72 -7.42 -0.53
C THR A 334 -30.23 -8.65 0.23
N LYS A 335 -30.57 -8.80 1.52
CA LYS A 335 -30.25 -9.97 2.34
C LYS A 335 -31.29 -11.08 2.27
N LEU A 336 -32.48 -10.80 1.70
CA LEU A 336 -33.53 -11.80 1.58
C LEU A 336 -33.18 -12.85 0.52
N PRO A 337 -33.41 -14.15 0.82
CA PRO A 337 -33.21 -15.24 -0.15
C PRO A 337 -34.10 -15.00 -1.38
N GLY A 338 -33.51 -14.92 -2.56
CA GLY A 338 -34.21 -14.67 -3.82
C GLY A 338 -33.93 -13.29 -4.45
N ILE A 339 -33.45 -12.28 -3.71
CA ILE A 339 -33.19 -10.93 -4.22
C ILE A 339 -31.68 -10.69 -4.47
N ARG A 340 -30.86 -11.74 -4.49
CA ARG A 340 -29.40 -11.65 -4.81
C ARG A 340 -29.10 -10.97 -6.15
N ASN A 341 -30.05 -10.95 -7.08
CA ASN A 341 -29.90 -10.29 -8.39
C ASN A 341 -30.09 -8.76 -8.34
N PHE A 342 -30.62 -8.20 -7.25
CA PHE A 342 -30.80 -6.75 -7.13
C PHE A 342 -29.47 -6.00 -7.03
N ARG A 343 -28.44 -6.64 -6.44
CA ARG A 343 -27.06 -6.11 -6.48
C ARG A 343 -26.52 -5.95 -7.90
N ARG A 344 -26.91 -6.83 -8.84
CA ARG A 344 -26.51 -6.72 -10.27
C ARG A 344 -27.25 -5.60 -11.02
N LEU A 345 -28.35 -5.12 -10.47
CA LEU A 345 -29.11 -3.99 -11.05
C LEU A 345 -28.49 -2.63 -10.70
N PHE A 346 -27.76 -2.52 -9.57
CA PHE A 346 -27.16 -1.26 -9.10
C PHE A 346 -25.64 -1.22 -9.21
N LEU A 347 -24.98 -2.31 -9.46
CA LEU A 347 -23.55 -2.48 -9.71
C LEU A 347 -23.33 -3.19 -11.05
#